data_0b72588b32ac29a16b34fe23959a1b88
#
_entry.id   0b72588b32ac29a16b34fe23959a1b88
#
_cell.length_a   1.000
_cell.length_b   1.000
_cell.length_c   1.000
_cell.angle_alpha   90.00
_cell.angle_beta   90.00
_cell.angle_gamma   90.00
#
_symmetry.space_group_name_H-M   'P 1'
#
loop_
_entity.id
_entity.type
_entity.pdbx_description
1 polymer ?
#
loop_
_entity_poly.entity_id
_entity_poly.type
_entity_poly.pdbx_seq_one_letter_code
_entity_poly.pdbx_strand_id
1 'polypeptide(L)'
;MSNPAFLPYNSLQVISENEMKNNSLDFLKKISFRKSIRHFSDKPVPLSIIKNCIKAAGTAPNGANLQPWKFIVISSPKVKQKIRIAAEKEEETFYKDWAPQEWLEVLKPLGTNEEKPFLEDAPYLIAIFMKKHTVDSQNRISKHYYVHESVGIATGILITALHFSGLVTLTHTPSPMRFLNEILDRPKNEKPYLLLVVGHPADKALIPNITKKKFSEICSII
;
A
#
# COMPACT_ATOMS: atom_id res chain seq x y z
N MET A 1 6.45 -36.74 -6.92
CA MET A 1 6.47 -35.29 -7.18
C MET A 1 7.21 -35.08 -8.47
N SER A 2 6.57 -34.53 -9.51
CA SER A 2 7.27 -34.20 -10.77
C SER A 2 8.26 -33.07 -10.46
N ASN A 3 9.49 -33.19 -10.93
CA ASN A 3 10.48 -32.13 -10.82
C ASN A 3 9.91 -30.85 -11.46
N PRO A 4 10.03 -29.69 -10.80
CA PRO A 4 9.59 -28.43 -11.38
C PRO A 4 10.34 -28.22 -12.71
N ALA A 5 9.62 -27.84 -13.76
CA ALA A 5 10.24 -27.48 -15.03
C ALA A 5 11.00 -26.15 -14.82
N PHE A 6 12.32 -26.17 -15.01
CA PHE A 6 13.16 -24.98 -15.01
C PHE A 6 13.22 -24.39 -16.41
N LEU A 7 13.10 -23.08 -16.52
CA LEU A 7 13.25 -22.37 -17.79
C LEU A 7 14.52 -21.50 -17.74
N PRO A 8 15.23 -21.33 -18.89
CA PRO A 8 16.33 -20.38 -18.97
C PRO A 8 15.86 -18.97 -18.64
N TYR A 9 16.67 -18.21 -17.88
CA TYR A 9 16.39 -16.82 -17.55
C TYR A 9 16.83 -15.91 -18.70
N ASN A 10 15.88 -15.53 -19.56
CA ASN A 10 16.13 -14.75 -20.78
C ASN A 10 15.51 -13.33 -20.74
N SER A 11 15.10 -12.86 -19.55
CA SER A 11 14.21 -11.70 -19.46
C SER A 11 14.91 -10.34 -19.30
N LEU A 12 16.22 -10.29 -19.10
CA LEU A 12 16.97 -9.04 -19.00
C LEU A 12 17.96 -8.89 -20.14
N GLN A 13 17.90 -7.77 -20.82
CA GLN A 13 18.98 -7.33 -21.69
C GLN A 13 20.22 -7.00 -20.83
N VAL A 14 21.37 -7.43 -21.26
CA VAL A 14 22.64 -6.99 -20.67
C VAL A 14 22.82 -5.52 -21.05
N ILE A 15 22.83 -4.66 -20.04
CA ILE A 15 23.06 -3.22 -20.20
C ILE A 15 24.46 -2.85 -19.73
N SER A 16 25.01 -1.77 -20.28
CA SER A 16 26.34 -1.26 -19.90
C SER A 16 26.36 -0.73 -18.46
N GLU A 17 27.54 -0.67 -17.84
CA GLU A 17 27.72 -0.10 -16.51
C GLU A 17 27.22 1.35 -16.42
N ASN A 18 27.42 2.15 -17.47
CA ASN A 18 26.91 3.50 -17.54
C ASN A 18 25.38 3.56 -17.53
N GLU A 19 24.71 2.69 -18.26
CA GLU A 19 23.26 2.57 -18.24
C GLU A 19 22.75 2.12 -16.85
N MET A 20 23.44 1.17 -16.20
CA MET A 20 23.13 0.76 -14.82
C MET A 20 23.18 1.94 -13.84
N LYS A 21 24.26 2.74 -13.92
CA LYS A 21 24.42 3.96 -13.11
C LYS A 21 23.31 4.97 -13.38
N ASN A 22 23.03 5.26 -14.64
CA ASN A 22 22.01 6.22 -15.04
C ASN A 22 20.61 5.76 -14.59
N ASN A 23 20.25 4.50 -14.82
CA ASN A 23 18.97 3.95 -14.42
C ASN A 23 18.76 4.02 -12.89
N SER A 24 19.81 3.72 -12.12
CA SER A 24 19.75 3.79 -10.65
C SER A 24 19.57 5.22 -10.15
N LEU A 25 20.26 6.21 -10.75
CA LEU A 25 20.12 7.62 -10.42
C LEU A 25 18.75 8.16 -10.83
N ASP A 26 18.27 7.83 -12.00
CA ASP A 26 16.95 8.24 -12.48
C ASP A 26 15.83 7.69 -11.60
N PHE A 27 15.95 6.42 -11.21
CA PHE A 27 15.01 5.83 -10.28
C PHE A 27 15.02 6.55 -8.93
N LEU A 28 16.22 6.75 -8.35
CA LEU A 28 16.38 7.46 -7.08
C LEU A 28 15.77 8.88 -7.16
N LYS A 29 16.09 9.62 -8.21
CA LYS A 29 15.57 10.97 -8.45
C LYS A 29 14.04 10.96 -8.47
N LYS A 30 13.43 10.11 -9.27
CA LYS A 30 11.96 10.01 -9.40
C LYS A 30 11.29 9.59 -8.10
N ILE A 31 11.79 8.54 -7.44
CA ILE A 31 11.17 8.01 -6.22
C ILE A 31 11.32 8.96 -5.02
N SER A 32 12.32 9.85 -5.03
CA SER A 32 12.51 10.85 -3.97
C SER A 32 11.37 11.88 -3.90
N PHE A 33 10.65 12.08 -5.00
CA PHE A 33 9.44 12.93 -5.05
C PHE A 33 8.20 12.25 -4.48
N ARG A 34 8.21 10.94 -4.27
CA ARG A 34 7.08 10.25 -3.66
C ARG A 34 6.87 10.74 -2.21
N LYS A 35 5.70 11.26 -1.95
CA LYS A 35 5.28 11.76 -0.61
C LYS A 35 3.94 11.13 -0.22
N SER A 36 3.65 11.12 1.07
CA SER A 36 2.31 10.80 1.58
C SER A 36 1.44 12.06 1.50
N ILE A 37 0.40 12.01 0.69
CA ILE A 37 -0.49 13.15 0.41
C ILE A 37 -1.80 12.93 1.14
N ARG A 38 -2.31 13.98 1.79
CA ARG A 38 -3.59 13.98 2.52
C ARG A 38 -4.67 14.85 1.88
N HIS A 39 -4.31 15.63 0.86
CA HIS A 39 -5.24 16.47 0.11
C HIS A 39 -5.33 15.93 -1.32
N PHE A 40 -6.46 15.30 -1.62
CA PHE A 40 -6.73 14.70 -2.92
C PHE A 40 -7.72 15.55 -3.72
N SER A 41 -7.57 15.50 -5.04
CA SER A 41 -8.55 15.98 -5.99
C SER A 41 -9.53 14.85 -6.34
N ASP A 42 -10.75 15.19 -6.65
CA ASP A 42 -11.79 14.29 -7.18
C ASP A 42 -11.59 13.93 -8.66
N LYS A 43 -10.53 14.49 -9.28
CA LYS A 43 -10.20 14.22 -10.69
C LYS A 43 -10.17 12.71 -10.96
N PRO A 44 -10.95 12.25 -11.95
CA PRO A 44 -11.05 10.82 -12.24
C PRO A 44 -9.73 10.24 -12.74
N VAL A 45 -9.49 8.99 -12.35
CA VAL A 45 -8.33 8.19 -12.79
C VAL A 45 -8.86 6.99 -13.58
N PRO A 46 -8.35 6.70 -14.78
CA PRO A 46 -8.76 5.53 -15.55
C PRO A 46 -8.47 4.22 -14.78
N LEU A 47 -9.47 3.37 -14.64
CA LEU A 47 -9.35 2.09 -13.92
C LEU A 47 -8.26 1.17 -14.50
N SER A 48 -7.95 1.30 -15.79
CA SER A 48 -6.86 0.56 -16.44
C SER A 48 -5.50 0.83 -15.82
N ILE A 49 -5.23 2.07 -15.38
CA ILE A 49 -3.99 2.44 -14.68
C ILE A 49 -3.91 1.69 -13.35
N ILE A 50 -4.98 1.73 -12.56
CA ILE A 50 -5.05 1.02 -11.27
C ILE A 50 -4.84 -0.49 -11.46
N LYS A 51 -5.50 -1.08 -12.47
CA LYS A 51 -5.34 -2.50 -12.81
C LYS A 51 -3.90 -2.85 -13.16
N ASN A 52 -3.20 -2.03 -13.94
CA ASN A 52 -1.81 -2.28 -14.32
C ASN A 52 -0.87 -2.18 -13.10
N CYS A 53 -1.07 -1.19 -12.22
CA CYS A 53 -0.29 -1.06 -10.99
C CYS A 53 -0.50 -2.26 -10.05
N ILE A 54 -1.73 -2.77 -9.93
CA ILE A 54 -2.02 -3.98 -9.14
C ILE A 54 -1.40 -5.22 -9.78
N LYS A 55 -1.41 -5.34 -11.11
CA LYS A 55 -0.69 -6.43 -11.79
C LYS A 55 0.82 -6.38 -11.50
N ALA A 56 1.42 -5.18 -11.54
CA ALA A 56 2.82 -5.00 -11.15
C ALA A 56 3.07 -5.44 -9.70
N ALA A 57 2.20 -5.05 -8.76
CA ALA A 57 2.27 -5.51 -7.37
C ALA A 57 2.17 -7.04 -7.25
N GLY A 58 1.36 -7.66 -8.10
CA GLY A 58 1.20 -9.12 -8.16
C GLY A 58 2.43 -9.89 -8.62
N THR A 59 3.47 -9.21 -9.15
CA THR A 59 4.77 -9.84 -9.49
C THR A 59 5.74 -9.90 -8.32
N ALA A 60 5.35 -9.44 -7.14
CA ALA A 60 6.19 -9.40 -5.96
C ALA A 60 6.74 -10.80 -5.61
N PRO A 61 8.01 -10.92 -5.21
CA PRO A 61 8.54 -12.17 -4.67
C PRO A 61 7.80 -12.51 -3.37
N ASN A 62 7.55 -13.79 -3.16
CA ASN A 62 6.80 -14.25 -2.00
C ASN A 62 7.12 -15.70 -1.65
N GLY A 63 6.85 -16.12 -0.41
CA GLY A 63 7.11 -17.48 0.05
C GLY A 63 6.40 -18.53 -0.78
N ALA A 64 7.15 -19.44 -1.40
CA ALA A 64 6.69 -20.58 -2.20
C ALA A 64 5.66 -20.22 -3.29
N ASN A 65 5.69 -19.02 -3.81
CA ASN A 65 4.74 -18.47 -4.77
C ASN A 65 3.26 -18.56 -4.32
N LEU A 66 3.02 -18.45 -3.02
CA LEU A 66 1.67 -18.55 -2.42
C LEU A 66 0.81 -17.31 -2.65
N GLN A 67 1.44 -16.17 -3.02
CA GLN A 67 0.77 -14.92 -3.38
C GLN A 67 -0.31 -14.51 -2.34
N PRO A 68 0.08 -14.30 -1.08
CA PRO A 68 -0.84 -14.21 0.05
C PRO A 68 -1.50 -12.84 0.18
N TRP A 69 -1.79 -12.18 -0.92
CA TRP A 69 -2.42 -10.87 -0.98
C TRP A 69 -3.79 -10.90 -1.65
N LYS A 70 -4.63 -9.96 -1.27
CA LYS A 70 -5.86 -9.62 -1.97
C LYS A 70 -6.00 -8.11 -1.99
N PHE A 71 -6.17 -7.54 -3.18
CA PHE A 71 -6.42 -6.11 -3.40
C PHE A 71 -7.88 -5.90 -3.73
N ILE A 72 -8.55 -5.01 -3.01
CA ILE A 72 -9.94 -4.61 -3.27
C ILE A 72 -9.94 -3.14 -3.67
N VAL A 73 -10.30 -2.85 -4.90
CA VAL A 73 -10.42 -1.48 -5.42
C VAL A 73 -11.81 -0.95 -5.14
N ILE A 74 -11.89 0.20 -4.50
CA ILE A 74 -13.13 0.83 -4.05
C ILE A 74 -13.23 2.20 -4.74
N SER A 75 -14.27 2.38 -5.57
CA SER A 75 -14.61 3.65 -6.22
C SER A 75 -16.01 4.12 -5.87
N SER A 76 -16.84 3.27 -5.26
CA SER A 76 -18.21 3.61 -4.87
C SER A 76 -18.24 4.68 -3.77
N PRO A 77 -18.86 5.87 -3.99
CA PRO A 77 -18.96 6.91 -2.97
C PRO A 77 -19.62 6.40 -1.68
N LYS A 78 -20.68 5.59 -1.80
CA LYS A 78 -21.38 5.01 -0.64
C LYS A 78 -20.47 4.09 0.19
N VAL A 79 -19.60 3.31 -0.46
CA VAL A 79 -18.68 2.42 0.24
C VAL A 79 -17.54 3.22 0.86
N LYS A 80 -17.01 4.23 0.18
CA LYS A 80 -15.99 5.14 0.71
C LYS A 80 -16.49 5.87 1.95
N GLN A 81 -17.72 6.38 1.93
CA GLN A 81 -18.37 7.02 3.08
C GLN A 81 -18.47 6.09 4.29
N LYS A 82 -18.94 4.83 4.09
CA LYS A 82 -18.99 3.83 5.18
C LYS A 82 -17.61 3.57 5.77
N ILE A 83 -16.59 3.47 4.91
CA ILE A 83 -15.20 3.27 5.34
C ILE A 83 -14.71 4.48 6.14
N ARG A 84 -15.00 5.70 5.68
CA ARG A 84 -14.61 6.93 6.38
C ARG A 84 -15.21 6.98 7.77
N ILE A 85 -16.54 6.83 7.88
CA ILE A 85 -17.24 6.88 9.18
C ILE A 85 -16.67 5.83 10.14
N ALA A 86 -16.43 4.61 9.68
CA ALA A 86 -15.86 3.57 10.53
C ALA A 86 -14.41 3.85 10.92
N ALA A 87 -13.59 4.36 10.00
CA ALA A 87 -12.19 4.72 10.27
C ALA A 87 -12.08 5.90 11.25
N GLU A 88 -12.88 6.94 11.08
CA GLU A 88 -12.90 8.10 11.96
C GLU A 88 -13.33 7.71 13.38
N LYS A 89 -14.28 6.79 13.53
CA LYS A 89 -14.69 6.26 14.84
C LYS A 89 -13.54 5.52 15.56
N GLU A 90 -12.78 4.70 14.85
CA GLU A 90 -11.60 4.01 15.41
C GLU A 90 -10.50 5.00 15.79
N GLU A 91 -10.25 5.99 14.94
CA GLU A 91 -9.26 7.03 15.20
C GLU A 91 -9.67 7.95 16.36
N GLU A 92 -10.94 8.30 16.47
CA GLU A 92 -11.46 9.07 17.60
C GLU A 92 -11.17 8.37 18.93
N THR A 93 -11.46 7.06 19.00
CA THR A 93 -11.15 6.22 20.18
C THR A 93 -9.64 6.18 20.43
N PHE A 94 -8.83 6.03 19.38
CA PHE A 94 -7.38 6.03 19.50
C PHE A 94 -6.86 7.35 20.08
N TYR A 95 -7.23 8.50 19.50
CA TYR A 95 -6.75 9.82 19.94
C TYR A 95 -7.23 10.19 21.35
N LYS A 96 -8.43 9.77 21.76
CA LYS A 96 -9.00 10.12 23.08
C LYS A 96 -8.54 9.17 24.19
N ASP A 97 -8.49 7.87 23.92
CA ASP A 97 -8.42 6.87 24.97
C ASP A 97 -7.13 6.05 25.00
N TRP A 98 -6.45 5.91 23.85
CA TRP A 98 -5.38 4.91 23.72
C TRP A 98 -4.02 5.46 23.30
N ALA A 99 -3.95 6.64 22.69
CA ALA A 99 -2.69 7.17 22.20
C ALA A 99 -1.79 7.61 23.35
N PRO A 100 -0.58 7.02 23.53
CA PRO A 100 0.39 7.55 24.46
C PRO A 100 0.77 8.99 24.07
N GLN A 101 1.03 9.86 25.07
CA GLN A 101 1.39 11.25 24.82
C GLN A 101 2.59 11.38 23.85
N GLU A 102 3.58 10.50 23.96
CA GLU A 102 4.74 10.44 23.08
C GLU A 102 4.35 10.24 21.60
N TRP A 103 3.31 9.43 21.33
CA TRP A 103 2.82 9.21 19.96
C TRP A 103 2.10 10.43 19.42
N LEU A 104 1.31 11.11 20.23
CA LEU A 104 0.64 12.35 19.84
C LEU A 104 1.66 13.43 19.46
N GLU A 105 2.76 13.54 20.21
CA GLU A 105 3.86 14.46 19.89
C GLU A 105 4.53 14.12 18.55
N VAL A 106 4.76 12.84 18.26
CA VAL A 106 5.33 12.39 16.98
C VAL A 106 4.36 12.61 15.81
N LEU A 107 3.06 12.49 16.05
CA LEU A 107 2.03 12.67 15.02
C LEU A 107 1.74 14.15 14.73
N LYS A 108 1.91 15.03 15.71
CA LYS A 108 1.63 16.47 15.59
C LYS A 108 2.30 17.14 14.39
N PRO A 109 3.61 16.95 14.11
CA PRO A 109 4.26 17.51 12.93
C PRO A 109 3.73 16.96 11.59
N LEU A 110 3.03 15.83 11.59
CA LEU A 110 2.46 15.21 10.41
C LEU A 110 1.07 15.80 10.05
N GLY A 111 0.49 16.63 10.94
CA GLY A 111 -0.81 17.25 10.73
C GLY A 111 -1.96 16.25 10.59
N THR A 112 -1.91 15.13 11.32
CA THR A 112 -2.95 14.09 11.31
C THR A 112 -3.82 14.21 12.56
N ASN A 113 -5.11 14.03 12.39
CA ASN A 113 -6.15 14.06 13.43
C ASN A 113 -7.17 12.95 13.15
N GLU A 114 -8.28 12.91 13.88
CA GLU A 114 -9.36 11.94 13.71
C GLU A 114 -10.11 12.07 12.38
N GLU A 115 -10.19 13.25 11.78
CA GLU A 115 -10.92 13.50 10.53
C GLU A 115 -10.16 12.96 9.31
N LYS A 116 -10.85 12.21 8.44
CA LYS A 116 -10.26 11.52 7.26
C LYS A 116 -11.01 11.84 5.96
N PRO A 117 -11.20 13.12 5.59
CA PRO A 117 -11.96 13.50 4.39
C PRO A 117 -11.37 12.87 3.12
N PHE A 118 -10.06 12.68 3.05
CA PHE A 118 -9.37 12.05 1.93
C PHE A 118 -9.87 10.66 1.56
N LEU A 119 -10.56 9.96 2.48
CA LEU A 119 -11.17 8.65 2.19
C LEU A 119 -12.39 8.77 1.26
N GLU A 120 -13.00 9.95 1.18
CA GLU A 120 -14.07 10.23 0.21
C GLU A 120 -13.60 11.06 -0.98
N ASP A 121 -12.66 12.00 -0.78
CA ASP A 121 -12.17 12.91 -1.82
C ASP A 121 -11.45 12.15 -2.94
N ALA A 122 -10.54 11.24 -2.58
CA ALA A 122 -9.77 10.49 -3.55
C ALA A 122 -10.66 9.58 -4.43
N PRO A 123 -10.37 9.47 -5.75
CA PRO A 123 -11.16 8.64 -6.66
C PRO A 123 -11.14 7.15 -6.31
N TYR A 124 -10.06 6.66 -5.71
CA TYR A 124 -9.93 5.25 -5.33
C TYR A 124 -9.38 5.06 -3.92
N LEU A 125 -9.93 4.05 -3.25
CA LEU A 125 -9.27 3.37 -2.14
C LEU A 125 -8.88 1.96 -2.60
N ILE A 126 -7.72 1.46 -2.15
CA ILE A 126 -7.31 0.08 -2.36
C ILE A 126 -7.11 -0.55 -0.99
N ALA A 127 -8.04 -1.39 -0.58
CA ALA A 127 -7.90 -2.16 0.64
C ALA A 127 -7.03 -3.40 0.35
N ILE A 128 -5.94 -3.54 1.10
CA ILE A 128 -4.96 -4.60 0.95
C ILE A 128 -5.17 -5.58 2.10
N PHE A 129 -5.39 -6.85 1.76
CA PHE A 129 -5.60 -7.93 2.72
C PHE A 129 -4.49 -8.97 2.63
N MET A 130 -4.14 -9.50 3.79
CA MET A 130 -3.29 -10.67 3.95
C MET A 130 -4.14 -11.93 4.01
N LYS A 131 -3.84 -12.92 3.16
CA LYS A 131 -4.41 -14.26 3.26
C LYS A 131 -3.54 -15.13 4.15
N LYS A 132 -4.04 -15.53 5.31
CA LYS A 132 -3.29 -16.37 6.25
C LYS A 132 -3.19 -17.83 5.81
N HIS A 133 -4.18 -18.30 5.06
CA HIS A 133 -4.28 -19.65 4.54
C HIS A 133 -5.24 -19.71 3.36
N THR A 134 -5.11 -20.74 2.56
CA THR A 134 -6.12 -21.13 1.56
C THR A 134 -6.91 -22.31 2.07
N VAL A 135 -8.17 -22.38 1.67
CA VAL A 135 -9.04 -23.56 1.88
C VAL A 135 -9.34 -24.11 0.49
N ASP A 136 -9.02 -25.36 0.24
CA ASP A 136 -9.31 -26.01 -1.04
C ASP A 136 -10.78 -26.52 -1.11
N SER A 137 -11.17 -27.09 -2.26
CA SER A 137 -12.51 -27.65 -2.48
C SER A 137 -12.85 -28.83 -1.58
N GLN A 138 -11.85 -29.41 -0.88
CA GLN A 138 -12.00 -30.50 0.07
C GLN A 138 -11.91 -30.02 1.53
N ASN A 139 -12.02 -28.70 1.78
CA ASN A 139 -11.89 -28.04 3.07
C ASN A 139 -10.51 -28.25 3.75
N ARG A 140 -9.46 -28.60 3.02
CA ARG A 140 -8.11 -28.69 3.58
C ARG A 140 -7.49 -27.31 3.66
N ILE A 141 -6.89 -27.03 4.82
CA ILE A 141 -6.26 -25.73 5.11
C ILE A 141 -4.77 -25.82 4.81
N SER A 142 -4.29 -24.97 3.90
CA SER A 142 -2.87 -24.75 3.65
C SER A 142 -2.44 -23.39 4.19
N LYS A 143 -1.56 -23.39 5.21
CA LYS A 143 -1.00 -22.15 5.79
C LYS A 143 -0.08 -21.47 4.81
N HIS A 144 -0.12 -20.14 4.77
CA HIS A 144 0.84 -19.33 4.01
C HIS A 144 2.03 -18.93 4.89
N TYR A 145 3.20 -18.82 4.26
CA TYR A 145 4.46 -18.45 4.90
C TYR A 145 4.85 -17.02 4.50
N TYR A 146 5.57 -16.31 5.39
CA TYR A 146 6.09 -14.97 5.12
C TYR A 146 5.02 -14.00 4.60
N VAL A 147 3.82 -14.08 5.19
CA VAL A 147 2.64 -13.34 4.69
C VAL A 147 2.85 -11.84 4.82
N HIS A 148 3.36 -11.36 5.96
CA HIS A 148 3.58 -9.95 6.21
C HIS A 148 4.63 -9.36 5.27
N GLU A 149 5.76 -10.04 5.12
CA GLU A 149 6.86 -9.65 4.25
C GLU A 149 6.41 -9.61 2.79
N SER A 150 5.73 -10.66 2.35
CA SER A 150 5.23 -10.79 0.98
C SER A 150 4.24 -9.69 0.61
N VAL A 151 3.27 -9.41 1.49
CA VAL A 151 2.27 -8.36 1.28
C VAL A 151 2.90 -6.97 1.39
N GLY A 152 3.90 -6.80 2.28
CA GLY A 152 4.68 -5.58 2.39
C GLY A 152 5.44 -5.25 1.10
N ILE A 153 6.14 -6.24 0.52
CA ILE A 153 6.85 -6.08 -0.76
C ILE A 153 5.87 -5.74 -1.89
N ALA A 154 4.76 -6.48 -2.01
CA ALA A 154 3.73 -6.22 -3.00
C ALA A 154 3.14 -4.81 -2.86
N THR A 155 2.91 -4.35 -1.62
CA THR A 155 2.42 -2.99 -1.33
C THR A 155 3.44 -1.93 -1.73
N GLY A 156 4.74 -2.14 -1.47
CA GLY A 156 5.81 -1.25 -1.89
C GLY A 156 5.88 -1.11 -3.41
N ILE A 157 5.77 -2.23 -4.14
CA ILE A 157 5.71 -2.22 -5.61
C ILE A 157 4.46 -1.48 -6.10
N LEU A 158 3.29 -1.69 -5.48
CA LEU A 158 2.06 -0.97 -5.83
C LEU A 158 2.23 0.55 -5.68
N ILE A 159 2.74 1.00 -4.54
CA ILE A 159 2.98 2.43 -4.27
C ILE A 159 3.95 3.02 -5.30
N THR A 160 5.01 2.29 -5.63
CA THR A 160 5.98 2.69 -6.64
C THR A 160 5.34 2.80 -8.03
N ALA A 161 4.59 1.78 -8.46
CA ALA A 161 3.92 1.77 -9.75
C ALA A 161 2.90 2.92 -9.89
N LEU A 162 2.11 3.20 -8.84
CA LEU A 162 1.19 4.32 -8.80
C LEU A 162 1.92 5.66 -8.92
N HIS A 163 3.02 5.83 -8.17
CA HIS A 163 3.84 7.04 -8.25
C HIS A 163 4.41 7.27 -9.64
N PHE A 164 4.98 6.24 -10.28
CA PHE A 164 5.50 6.32 -11.64
C PHE A 164 4.39 6.52 -12.70
N SER A 165 3.15 6.22 -12.36
CA SER A 165 1.97 6.54 -13.18
C SER A 165 1.44 7.96 -12.97
N GLY A 166 2.14 8.81 -12.18
CA GLY A 166 1.74 10.18 -11.89
C GLY A 166 0.66 10.32 -10.83
N LEU A 167 0.41 9.27 -10.04
CA LEU A 167 -0.56 9.29 -8.95
C LEU A 167 0.13 9.47 -7.59
N VAL A 168 -0.61 10.06 -6.65
CA VAL A 168 -0.17 10.18 -5.27
C VAL A 168 -0.94 9.22 -4.37
N THR A 169 -0.32 8.89 -3.25
CA THR A 169 -0.87 7.90 -2.33
C THR A 169 -0.76 8.34 -0.88
N LEU A 170 -1.66 7.81 -0.05
CA LEU A 170 -1.56 7.81 1.40
C LEU A 170 -1.77 6.39 1.92
N THR A 171 -0.84 5.92 2.74
CA THR A 171 -1.05 4.71 3.54
C THR A 171 -1.85 5.07 4.78
N HIS A 172 -2.96 4.36 5.00
CA HIS A 172 -3.84 4.58 6.15
C HIS A 172 -4.07 3.25 6.87
N THR A 173 -3.83 3.24 8.18
CA THR A 173 -3.86 2.03 9.00
C THR A 173 -4.56 2.29 10.33
N PRO A 174 -5.86 2.63 10.32
CA PRO A 174 -6.63 2.73 11.57
C PRO A 174 -6.61 1.40 12.30
N SER A 175 -6.56 1.40 13.61
CA SER A 175 -6.46 0.17 14.38
C SER A 175 -7.55 0.11 15.45
N PRO A 176 -8.38 -0.95 15.43
CA PRO A 176 -8.41 -2.11 14.50
C PRO A 176 -9.06 -1.81 13.15
N MET A 177 -8.69 -2.55 12.09
CA MET A 177 -9.26 -2.41 10.73
C MET A 177 -10.34 -3.45 10.41
N ARG A 178 -10.93 -4.12 11.40
CA ARG A 178 -11.91 -5.20 11.17
C ARG A 178 -13.16 -4.76 10.41
N PHE A 179 -13.55 -3.50 10.55
CA PHE A 179 -14.67 -2.91 9.80
C PHE A 179 -14.52 -3.08 8.28
N LEU A 180 -13.28 -3.18 7.76
CA LEU A 180 -13.06 -3.43 6.33
C LEU A 180 -13.53 -4.82 5.90
N ASN A 181 -13.44 -5.85 6.76
CA ASN A 181 -13.98 -7.17 6.44
C ASN A 181 -15.51 -7.11 6.31
N GLU A 182 -16.17 -6.40 7.20
CA GLU A 182 -17.62 -6.28 7.23
C GLU A 182 -18.14 -5.44 6.06
N ILE A 183 -17.57 -4.25 5.84
CA ILE A 183 -18.00 -3.34 4.77
C ILE A 183 -17.75 -3.93 3.37
N LEU A 184 -16.65 -4.67 3.19
CA LEU A 184 -16.22 -5.21 1.91
C LEU A 184 -16.57 -6.71 1.73
N ASP A 185 -17.31 -7.30 2.66
CA ASP A 185 -17.69 -8.71 2.66
C ASP A 185 -16.48 -9.64 2.43
N ARG A 186 -15.47 -9.51 3.31
CA ARG A 186 -14.26 -10.32 3.19
C ARG A 186 -14.25 -11.49 4.17
N PRO A 187 -13.79 -12.67 3.72
CA PRO A 187 -13.77 -13.87 4.55
C PRO A 187 -12.77 -13.74 5.71
N LYS A 188 -13.00 -14.53 6.78
CA LYS A 188 -12.20 -14.49 8.02
C LYS A 188 -10.70 -14.82 7.84
N ASN A 189 -10.33 -15.53 6.78
CA ASN A 189 -8.93 -15.83 6.44
C ASN A 189 -8.22 -14.66 5.75
N GLU A 190 -8.94 -13.61 5.35
CA GLU A 190 -8.37 -12.36 4.84
C GLU A 190 -8.32 -11.32 5.98
N LYS A 191 -7.11 -10.96 6.43
CA LYS A 191 -6.89 -9.94 7.45
C LYS A 191 -6.52 -8.62 6.78
N PRO A 192 -7.18 -7.51 7.10
CA PRO A 192 -6.75 -6.19 6.61
C PRO A 192 -5.29 -5.92 6.97
N TYR A 193 -4.54 -5.43 6.01
CA TYR A 193 -3.14 -5.06 6.16
C TYR A 193 -2.95 -3.55 6.12
N LEU A 194 -3.53 -2.90 5.10
CA LEU A 194 -3.39 -1.48 4.86
C LEU A 194 -4.51 -1.00 3.94
N LEU A 195 -4.97 0.23 4.15
CA LEU A 195 -5.82 0.95 3.21
C LEU A 195 -4.97 1.99 2.48
N LEU A 196 -4.90 1.91 1.16
CA LEU A 196 -4.17 2.84 0.32
C LEU A 196 -5.14 3.81 -0.36
N VAL A 197 -5.00 5.09 -0.09
CA VAL A 197 -5.75 6.16 -0.75
C VAL A 197 -4.99 6.54 -2.01
N VAL A 198 -5.68 6.66 -3.16
CA VAL A 198 -5.04 6.83 -4.47
C VAL A 198 -5.81 7.85 -5.32
N GLY A 199 -5.08 8.81 -5.88
CA GLY A 199 -5.66 9.84 -6.75
C GLY A 199 -4.63 10.85 -7.25
N HIS A 200 -5.12 11.96 -7.75
CA HIS A 200 -4.31 13.15 -8.01
C HIS A 200 -4.25 14.03 -6.76
N PRO A 201 -3.16 14.77 -6.52
CA PRO A 201 -3.13 15.75 -5.45
C PRO A 201 -4.10 16.88 -5.74
N ALA A 202 -4.65 17.51 -4.71
CA ALA A 202 -5.34 18.80 -4.83
C ALA A 202 -4.35 19.90 -5.24
N ASP A 203 -4.82 20.97 -5.88
CA ASP A 203 -3.97 22.06 -6.39
C ASP A 203 -3.06 22.70 -5.32
N LYS A 204 -3.52 22.76 -4.07
CA LYS A 204 -2.78 23.32 -2.94
C LYS A 204 -2.43 22.26 -1.90
N ALA A 205 -2.16 21.03 -2.33
CA ALA A 205 -1.81 19.95 -1.43
C ALA A 205 -0.51 20.27 -0.66
N LEU A 206 -0.59 20.16 0.67
CA LEU A 206 0.56 20.34 1.55
C LEU A 206 1.15 19.01 1.96
N ILE A 207 2.43 19.01 2.24
CA ILE A 207 3.17 17.87 2.78
C ILE A 207 3.89 18.28 4.06
N PRO A 208 4.05 17.38 5.04
CA PRO A 208 4.87 17.65 6.21
C PRO A 208 6.32 17.97 5.81
N ASN A 209 6.90 18.99 6.45
CA ASN A 209 8.32 19.30 6.27
C ASN A 209 9.18 18.36 7.12
N ILE A 210 9.42 17.18 6.60
CA ILE A 210 10.20 16.11 7.26
C ILE A 210 11.37 15.69 6.39
N THR A 211 12.49 15.35 7.03
CA THR A 211 13.70 14.85 6.38
C THR A 211 13.80 13.33 6.48
N LYS A 212 14.49 12.73 5.53
CA LYS A 212 14.85 11.32 5.57
C LYS A 212 16.22 11.16 6.23
N LYS A 213 16.45 9.99 6.83
CA LYS A 213 17.77 9.62 7.36
C LYS A 213 18.84 9.70 6.28
N LYS A 214 20.07 10.02 6.68
CA LYS A 214 21.24 10.00 5.78
C LYS A 214 21.61 8.55 5.42
N PHE A 215 22.36 8.36 4.34
CA PHE A 215 22.77 7.04 3.88
C PHE A 215 23.50 6.25 4.99
N SER A 216 24.40 6.89 5.71
CA SER A 216 25.14 6.26 6.83
C SER A 216 24.28 5.80 8.01
N GLU A 217 23.04 6.28 8.12
CA GLU A 217 22.09 5.87 9.17
C GLU A 217 21.21 4.67 8.75
N ILE A 218 21.21 4.34 7.46
CA ILE A 218 20.39 3.27 6.89
C ILE A 218 21.20 2.15 6.24
N CYS A 219 22.51 2.33 6.08
CA CYS A 219 23.38 1.37 5.42
C CYS A 219 24.78 1.36 6.05
N SER A 220 25.34 0.18 6.21
CA SER A 220 26.76 -0.05 6.49
C SER A 220 27.36 -0.86 5.34
N ILE A 221 28.54 -0.49 4.88
CA ILE A 221 29.31 -1.25 3.89
C ILE A 221 30.44 -1.92 4.66
N ILE A 222 30.53 -3.24 4.55
CA ILE A 222 31.48 -4.11 5.27
C ILE A 222 32.46 -4.71 4.26
#